data_755d4209be57eb980be0d7cd0fd5aebf
#
_entry.id   755d4209be57eb980be0d7cd0fd5aebf
#
_cell.length_a   1.000
_cell.length_b   1.000
_cell.length_c   1.000
_cell.angle_alpha   90.00
_cell.angle_beta   90.00
_cell.angle_gamma   90.00
#
_symmetry.space_group_name_H-M   'P 1'
#
loop_
_entity.id
_entity.type
_entity.pdbx_description
1 polymer ?
#
loop_
_entity_poly.entity_id
_entity_poly.type
_entity_poly.pdbx_seq_one_letter_code
_entity_poly.pdbx_strand_id
1 'polypeptide(L)'
;MYPQDLRENWHAGQGLWKDVPAAEWNDWHWQLRNRITTLAQLEELLELTKEEREGCLFAPHKLSLSITPHFFNLIDPKDPNCPVRRQVIPRIEESYVAPGESEDPVGEEGTMPVSGIVHRYPDRVLFLVTDRCASYCRYCTRSRLVSNAQAYDFHPELEAGLKYIEAHPEIRDVLLSGGDPLLLSDAKLDALLGRLRAIKHVEFIRLGSRIPVFLPQRITPELAEIFRKHGPIWMSIHTNHPKEITRELATACERLSFAGVPLGNQSVLLAGVNDDAEVMKSLVHRLLMMRVRPYYLYACDLIEGSTHFRAPIQKGIEIIRALRGHTTGYAVPQLIIDTPGGGGKVPINPEYVQAIHDGIVELRNFEDRAYVYPSGTKMPDVYKV
;
A
#
# COMPACT_ATOMS: atom_id res chain seq x y z
N MET A 1 20.65 -7.08 12.26
CA MET A 1 21.50 -5.87 12.16
C MET A 1 21.15 -5.20 10.83
N TYR A 2 20.54 -4.03 10.89
CA TYR A 2 20.16 -3.29 9.67
C TYR A 2 21.40 -2.67 9.02
N PRO A 3 21.37 -2.39 7.69
CA PRO A 3 22.44 -1.64 7.04
C PRO A 3 22.70 -0.32 7.74
N GLN A 4 23.95 0.11 7.76
CA GLN A 4 24.35 1.33 8.47
C GLN A 4 23.65 2.60 7.92
N ASP A 5 23.32 2.62 6.63
CA ASP A 5 22.59 3.70 5.97
C ASP A 5 21.15 3.88 6.45
N LEU A 6 20.48 2.81 6.95
CA LEU A 6 19.18 2.93 7.60
C LEU A 6 19.24 3.53 9.01
N ARG A 7 20.43 3.60 9.62
CA ARG A 7 20.62 4.17 10.96
C ARG A 7 20.74 5.69 10.97
N GLU A 8 21.10 6.29 9.85
CA GLU A 8 21.45 7.72 9.79
C GLU A 8 20.30 8.65 9.47
N ASN A 9 19.14 8.13 9.01
CA ASN A 9 18.20 9.00 8.35
C ASN A 9 17.12 9.63 9.24
N TRP A 10 16.63 8.96 10.30
CA TRP A 10 15.53 9.57 11.08
C TRP A 10 15.51 9.06 12.53
N HIS A 11 15.61 9.97 13.45
CA HIS A 11 15.49 9.72 14.88
C HIS A 11 14.26 10.44 15.43
N ALA A 12 13.75 9.97 16.58
CA ALA A 12 12.76 10.71 17.34
C ALA A 12 13.20 12.17 17.54
N GLY A 13 12.29 13.11 17.28
CA GLY A 13 12.55 14.53 17.49
C GLY A 13 13.52 15.20 16.51
N GLN A 14 13.78 14.63 15.33
CA GLN A 14 14.58 15.31 14.29
C GLN A 14 13.72 16.22 13.40
N GLY A 15 14.38 17.08 12.63
CA GLY A 15 13.73 18.02 11.72
C GLY A 15 12.96 19.10 12.48
N LEU A 16 11.74 19.35 12.08
CA LEU A 16 10.87 20.39 12.65
C LEU A 16 10.47 20.11 14.11
N TRP A 17 10.46 18.85 14.53
CA TRP A 17 10.09 18.41 15.88
C TRP A 17 11.29 18.00 16.74
N LYS A 18 12.50 18.53 16.45
CA LYS A 18 13.73 18.19 17.18
C LYS A 18 13.65 18.44 18.70
N ASP A 19 12.85 19.41 19.10
CA ASP A 19 12.68 19.82 20.51
C ASP A 19 11.57 19.04 21.23
N VAL A 20 10.85 18.16 20.53
CA VAL A 20 9.82 17.30 21.11
C VAL A 20 10.49 16.19 21.91
N PRO A 21 10.11 15.98 23.18
CA PRO A 21 10.64 14.90 23.99
C PRO A 21 10.45 13.53 23.33
N ALA A 22 11.46 12.66 23.40
CA ALA A 22 11.41 11.34 22.79
C ALA A 22 10.21 10.49 23.26
N ALA A 23 9.78 10.66 24.50
CA ALA A 23 8.61 9.98 25.05
C ALA A 23 7.31 10.39 24.32
N GLU A 24 7.15 11.68 24.03
CA GLU A 24 6.01 12.20 23.27
C GLU A 24 6.09 11.79 21.80
N TRP A 25 7.26 11.95 21.17
CA TRP A 25 7.47 11.56 19.78
C TRP A 25 7.14 10.08 19.54
N ASN A 26 7.46 9.22 20.49
CA ASN A 26 7.21 7.78 20.40
C ASN A 26 5.80 7.37 20.88
N ASP A 27 4.99 8.28 21.41
CA ASP A 27 3.58 8.04 21.68
C ASP A 27 2.76 8.22 20.39
N TRP A 28 2.22 7.12 19.87
CA TRP A 28 1.41 7.17 18.65
C TRP A 28 0.13 8.01 18.80
N HIS A 29 -0.39 8.18 20.02
CA HIS A 29 -1.51 9.08 20.27
C HIS A 29 -1.08 10.54 20.14
N TRP A 30 0.13 10.88 20.61
CA TRP A 30 0.70 12.20 20.39
C TRP A 30 0.82 12.51 18.89
N GLN A 31 1.34 11.58 18.10
CA GLN A 31 1.45 11.69 16.65
C GLN A 31 0.08 11.97 16.00
N LEU A 32 -0.98 11.28 16.45
CA LEU A 32 -2.33 11.50 15.94
C LEU A 32 -2.93 12.84 16.38
N ARG A 33 -2.67 13.30 17.61
CA ARG A 33 -3.16 14.60 18.10
C ARG A 33 -2.48 15.78 17.40
N ASN A 34 -1.22 15.60 16.99
CA ASN A 34 -0.40 16.65 16.39
C ASN A 34 -0.31 16.54 14.86
N ARG A 35 -1.27 15.88 14.22
CA ARG A 35 -1.35 15.83 12.74
C ARG A 35 -1.52 17.22 12.16
N ILE A 36 -0.89 17.43 11.02
CA ILE A 36 -1.10 18.62 10.20
C ILE A 36 -2.41 18.41 9.43
N THR A 37 -3.40 19.25 9.67
CA THR A 37 -4.76 19.11 9.12
C THR A 37 -5.29 20.38 8.47
N THR A 38 -4.54 21.48 8.54
CA THR A 38 -4.96 22.77 7.99
C THR A 38 -3.89 23.40 7.12
N LEU A 39 -4.32 24.25 6.17
CA LEU A 39 -3.43 25.02 5.33
C LEU A 39 -2.50 25.91 6.18
N ALA A 40 -3.04 26.58 7.21
CA ALA A 40 -2.25 27.45 8.07
C ALA A 40 -1.08 26.71 8.74
N GLN A 41 -1.32 25.49 9.25
CA GLN A 41 -0.25 24.66 9.80
C GLN A 41 0.81 24.31 8.76
N LEU A 42 0.41 24.04 7.51
CA LEU A 42 1.39 23.77 6.43
C LEU A 42 2.23 25.00 6.09
N GLU A 43 1.62 26.19 6.05
CA GLU A 43 2.30 27.45 5.74
C GLU A 43 3.32 27.86 6.79
N GLU A 44 3.12 27.46 8.05
CA GLU A 44 4.10 27.65 9.13
C GLU A 44 5.31 26.71 8.96
N LEU A 45 5.16 25.58 8.28
CA LEU A 45 6.15 24.51 8.22
C LEU A 45 6.86 24.41 6.87
N LEU A 46 6.21 24.83 5.78
CA LEU A 46 6.70 24.71 4.41
C LEU A 46 6.40 25.98 3.60
N GLU A 47 7.32 26.30 2.71
CA GLU A 47 7.00 27.18 1.59
C GLU A 47 6.19 26.38 0.55
N LEU A 48 4.90 26.72 0.43
CA LEU A 48 3.99 26.06 -0.49
C LEU A 48 4.04 26.71 -1.88
N THR A 49 3.97 25.88 -2.92
CA THR A 49 3.73 26.39 -4.27
C THR A 49 2.30 26.92 -4.40
N LYS A 50 2.03 27.65 -5.49
CA LYS A 50 0.67 28.12 -5.79
C LYS A 50 -0.31 26.95 -5.92
N GLU A 51 0.11 25.90 -6.64
CA GLU A 51 -0.68 24.69 -6.89
C GLU A 51 -1.02 23.93 -5.60
N GLU A 52 -0.08 23.86 -4.66
CA GLU A 52 -0.29 23.25 -3.36
C GLU A 52 -1.24 24.05 -2.47
N ARG A 53 -1.09 25.38 -2.46
CA ARG A 53 -1.98 26.27 -1.72
C ARG A 53 -3.42 26.17 -2.23
N GLU A 54 -3.62 26.25 -3.54
CA GLU A 54 -4.93 26.08 -4.17
C GLU A 54 -5.49 24.68 -3.94
N GLY A 55 -4.64 23.65 -4.00
CA GLY A 55 -5.02 22.27 -3.68
C GLY A 55 -5.47 22.09 -2.24
N CYS A 56 -4.79 22.71 -1.28
CA CYS A 56 -5.21 22.69 0.14
C CYS A 56 -6.56 23.37 0.37
N LEU A 57 -6.88 24.43 -0.38
CA LEU A 57 -8.19 25.07 -0.33
C LEU A 57 -9.29 24.20 -0.94
N PHE A 58 -8.96 23.43 -1.97
CA PHE A 58 -9.88 22.51 -2.63
C PHE A 58 -10.08 21.19 -1.83
N ALA A 59 -9.07 20.72 -1.09
CA ALA A 59 -9.04 19.42 -0.42
C ALA A 59 -10.29 19.09 0.44
N PRO A 60 -10.92 20.03 1.18
CA PRO A 60 -12.13 19.74 1.96
C PRO A 60 -13.30 19.23 1.12
N HIS A 61 -13.33 19.50 -0.18
CA HIS A 61 -14.39 19.06 -1.09
C HIS A 61 -14.21 17.62 -1.59
N LYS A 62 -13.02 17.03 -1.38
CA LYS A 62 -12.69 15.70 -1.92
C LYS A 62 -12.01 14.80 -0.90
N LEU A 63 -10.76 15.08 -0.56
CA LEU A 63 -9.95 14.33 0.39
C LEU A 63 -9.22 15.32 1.29
N SER A 64 -9.62 15.39 2.54
CA SER A 64 -9.07 16.34 3.52
C SER A 64 -7.56 16.21 3.68
N LEU A 65 -6.93 17.20 4.28
CA LEU A 65 -5.53 17.17 4.67
C LEU A 65 -5.38 16.42 6.00
N SER A 66 -4.47 15.45 6.06
CA SER A 66 -4.03 14.84 7.31
C SER A 66 -2.66 14.22 7.11
N ILE A 67 -1.65 14.66 7.88
CA ILE A 67 -0.29 14.14 7.82
C ILE A 67 0.25 14.00 9.26
N THR A 68 0.76 12.82 9.63
CA THR A 68 1.42 12.63 10.92
C THR A 68 2.75 13.38 10.97
N PRO A 69 3.18 13.90 12.15
CA PRO A 69 4.50 14.52 12.31
C PRO A 69 5.65 13.63 11.84
N HIS A 70 5.60 12.33 12.15
CA HIS A 70 6.59 11.35 11.68
C HIS A 70 6.74 11.37 10.16
N PHE A 71 5.64 11.24 9.42
CA PHE A 71 5.71 11.18 7.96
C PHE A 71 6.03 12.55 7.33
N PHE A 72 5.52 13.63 7.90
CA PHE A 72 5.87 14.98 7.46
C PHE A 72 7.36 15.27 7.58
N ASN A 73 8.02 14.77 8.63
CA ASN A 73 9.45 14.94 8.86
C ASN A 73 10.34 14.31 7.77
N LEU A 74 9.78 13.46 6.89
CA LEU A 74 10.45 12.86 5.73
C LEU A 74 10.41 13.77 4.48
N ILE A 75 9.61 14.82 4.51
CA ILE A 75 9.47 15.77 3.40
C ILE A 75 10.72 16.64 3.30
N ASP A 76 11.26 16.77 2.11
CA ASP A 76 12.23 17.83 1.84
C ASP A 76 11.48 19.16 1.71
N PRO A 77 11.68 20.12 2.66
CA PRO A 77 10.93 21.36 2.65
C PRO A 77 11.28 22.29 1.47
N LYS A 78 12.44 22.09 0.85
CA LYS A 78 12.96 22.91 -0.25
C LYS A 78 12.60 22.37 -1.64
N ASP A 79 12.16 21.11 -1.71
CA ASP A 79 11.85 20.45 -2.98
C ASP A 79 10.33 20.23 -3.11
N PRO A 80 9.63 21.03 -3.93
CA PRO A 80 8.20 20.83 -4.19
C PRO A 80 7.91 19.52 -4.95
N ASN A 81 8.93 18.90 -5.57
CA ASN A 81 8.84 17.62 -6.24
C ASN A 81 9.30 16.45 -5.35
N CYS A 82 9.58 16.69 -4.06
CA CYS A 82 9.92 15.65 -3.13
C CYS A 82 8.90 14.50 -3.21
N PRO A 83 9.32 13.25 -3.46
CA PRO A 83 8.42 12.12 -3.66
C PRO A 83 7.55 11.79 -2.44
N VAL A 84 7.99 12.15 -1.23
CA VAL A 84 7.18 12.02 -0.01
C VAL A 84 6.12 13.12 0.05
N ARG A 85 6.52 14.38 -0.24
CA ARG A 85 5.65 15.55 -0.27
C ARG A 85 4.47 15.37 -1.21
N ARG A 86 4.75 14.93 -2.45
CA ARG A 86 3.74 14.70 -3.49
C ARG A 86 2.65 13.72 -3.08
N GLN A 87 2.94 12.76 -2.22
CA GLN A 87 1.99 11.73 -1.82
C GLN A 87 0.94 12.20 -0.81
N VAL A 88 1.18 13.29 -0.08
CA VAL A 88 0.35 13.70 1.06
C VAL A 88 -0.06 15.17 1.07
N ILE A 89 0.62 16.05 0.34
CA ILE A 89 0.23 17.45 0.20
C ILE A 89 -0.74 17.60 -0.98
N PRO A 90 -1.96 18.14 -0.75
CA PRO A 90 -2.93 18.38 -1.80
C PRO A 90 -2.39 19.31 -2.89
N ARG A 91 -2.79 19.08 -4.13
CA ARG A 91 -2.46 19.91 -5.27
C ARG A 91 -3.73 20.23 -6.08
N ILE A 92 -3.76 21.38 -6.74
CA ILE A 92 -4.94 21.81 -7.52
C ILE A 92 -5.26 20.83 -8.66
N GLU A 93 -4.28 20.09 -9.17
CA GLU A 93 -4.47 19.05 -10.16
C GLU A 93 -5.50 17.99 -9.75
N GLU A 94 -5.72 17.81 -8.43
CA GLU A 94 -6.74 16.89 -7.90
C GLU A 94 -8.18 17.35 -8.18
N SER A 95 -8.38 18.61 -8.55
CA SER A 95 -9.68 19.14 -8.97
C SER A 95 -10.07 18.73 -10.40
N TYR A 96 -9.10 18.25 -11.18
CA TYR A 96 -9.35 17.81 -12.55
C TYR A 96 -9.75 16.33 -12.57
N VAL A 97 -10.89 16.05 -13.19
CA VAL A 97 -11.38 14.68 -13.40
C VAL A 97 -11.19 14.33 -14.87
N ALA A 98 -10.33 13.36 -15.13
CA ALA A 98 -10.07 12.90 -16.49
C ALA A 98 -11.11 11.89 -16.98
N PRO A 99 -11.31 11.75 -18.30
CA PRO A 99 -12.18 10.70 -18.84
C PRO A 99 -11.79 9.31 -18.32
N GLY A 100 -12.76 8.54 -17.86
CA GLY A 100 -12.57 7.20 -17.31
C GLY A 100 -12.24 7.16 -15.80
N GLU A 101 -12.03 8.30 -15.16
CA GLU A 101 -11.96 8.38 -13.69
C GLU A 101 -13.35 8.30 -13.06
N SER A 102 -13.42 7.73 -11.87
CA SER A 102 -14.64 7.67 -11.07
C SER A 102 -14.32 7.64 -9.57
N GLU A 103 -15.33 7.91 -8.73
CA GLU A 103 -15.21 7.81 -7.27
C GLU A 103 -15.02 6.36 -6.78
N ASP A 104 -15.52 5.38 -7.55
CA ASP A 104 -15.34 3.93 -7.30
C ASP A 104 -14.72 3.23 -8.52
N PRO A 105 -13.44 3.49 -8.82
CA PRO A 105 -12.80 3.00 -10.04
C PRO A 105 -12.73 1.48 -10.13
N VAL A 106 -12.74 0.79 -9.00
CA VAL A 106 -12.65 -0.67 -8.94
C VAL A 106 -14.00 -1.35 -8.66
N GLY A 107 -15.12 -0.60 -8.58
CA GLY A 107 -16.47 -1.15 -8.47
C GLY A 107 -16.73 -1.91 -7.17
N GLU A 108 -16.27 -1.38 -6.02
CA GLU A 108 -16.47 -2.03 -4.72
C GLU A 108 -17.92 -2.02 -4.30
N GLU A 109 -18.66 -0.93 -4.57
CA GLU A 109 -20.08 -0.77 -4.20
C GLU A 109 -20.96 -1.84 -4.84
N GLY A 110 -20.73 -2.15 -6.11
CA GLY A 110 -21.46 -3.19 -6.84
C GLY A 110 -21.26 -4.62 -6.30
N THR A 111 -20.26 -4.82 -5.45
CA THR A 111 -19.92 -6.12 -4.84
C THR A 111 -19.95 -6.09 -3.32
N MET A 112 -20.69 -5.13 -2.72
CA MET A 112 -20.81 -4.94 -1.27
C MET A 112 -22.19 -5.42 -0.78
N PRO A 113 -22.36 -6.72 -0.45
CA PRO A 113 -23.64 -7.29 -0.04
C PRO A 113 -24.14 -6.78 1.33
N VAL A 114 -23.21 -6.40 2.22
CA VAL A 114 -23.49 -5.73 3.49
C VAL A 114 -22.44 -4.63 3.71
N SER A 115 -22.80 -3.58 4.43
CA SER A 115 -21.90 -2.45 4.67
C SER A 115 -20.55 -2.92 5.22
N GLY A 116 -19.49 -2.58 4.51
CA GLY A 116 -18.10 -2.93 4.88
C GLY A 116 -17.60 -4.26 4.34
N ILE A 117 -18.41 -5.12 3.71
CA ILE A 117 -17.94 -6.36 3.07
C ILE A 117 -17.94 -6.19 1.55
N VAL A 118 -16.76 -6.24 0.93
CA VAL A 118 -16.62 -6.34 -0.53
C VAL A 118 -16.31 -7.80 -0.88
N HIS A 119 -17.28 -8.48 -1.53
CA HIS A 119 -17.20 -9.91 -1.88
C HIS A 119 -17.16 -10.08 -3.40
N ARG A 120 -15.98 -9.86 -3.98
CA ARG A 120 -15.75 -9.97 -5.43
C ARG A 120 -15.25 -11.34 -5.87
N TYR A 121 -14.42 -11.97 -5.05
CA TYR A 121 -13.81 -13.25 -5.37
C TYR A 121 -14.53 -14.37 -4.63
N PRO A 122 -14.60 -15.58 -5.20
CA PRO A 122 -15.45 -16.63 -4.65
C PRO A 122 -15.05 -17.12 -3.25
N ASP A 123 -13.77 -16.95 -2.85
CA ASP A 123 -13.20 -17.55 -1.64
C ASP A 123 -12.72 -16.53 -0.61
N ARG A 124 -12.89 -15.22 -0.88
CA ARG A 124 -12.35 -14.18 -0.02
C ARG A 124 -13.09 -12.87 -0.07
N VAL A 125 -13.04 -12.16 1.05
CA VAL A 125 -13.65 -10.84 1.19
C VAL A 125 -12.62 -9.80 1.63
N LEU A 126 -12.87 -8.56 1.22
CA LEU A 126 -12.32 -7.38 1.85
C LEU A 126 -13.30 -6.92 2.92
N PHE A 127 -12.84 -6.78 4.16
CA PHE A 127 -13.64 -6.29 5.27
C PHE A 127 -13.13 -4.90 5.68
N LEU A 128 -13.91 -3.89 5.35
CA LEU A 128 -13.69 -2.51 5.73
C LEU A 128 -14.13 -2.32 7.17
N VAL A 129 -13.18 -2.14 8.10
CA VAL A 129 -13.45 -2.15 9.54
C VAL A 129 -13.38 -0.77 10.18
N THR A 130 -12.97 0.24 9.43
CA THR A 130 -12.88 1.64 9.83
C THR A 130 -12.84 2.57 8.63
N ASP A 131 -13.32 3.79 8.80
CA ASP A 131 -13.26 4.90 7.85
C ASP A 131 -12.06 5.84 8.09
N ARG A 132 -11.22 5.58 9.10
CA ARG A 132 -10.16 6.48 9.57
C ARG A 132 -8.79 6.09 9.07
N CYS A 133 -7.97 7.11 8.71
CA CYS A 133 -6.55 6.98 8.42
C CYS A 133 -5.72 7.94 9.29
N ALA A 134 -4.45 7.59 9.53
CA ALA A 134 -3.51 8.47 10.22
C ALA A 134 -3.06 9.63 9.32
N SER A 135 -2.84 9.35 8.04
CA SER A 135 -2.55 10.32 6.98
C SER A 135 -3.31 9.94 5.73
N TYR A 136 -3.62 10.90 4.86
CA TYR A 136 -4.33 10.62 3.62
C TYR A 136 -3.39 10.59 2.41
N CYS A 137 -3.39 9.48 1.69
CA CYS A 137 -2.70 9.34 0.41
C CYS A 137 -3.46 10.09 -0.67
N ARG A 138 -2.84 11.00 -1.42
CA ARG A 138 -3.54 11.80 -2.45
C ARG A 138 -4.06 10.99 -3.65
N TYR A 139 -3.61 9.75 -3.79
CA TYR A 139 -4.05 8.77 -4.80
C TYR A 139 -4.95 7.67 -4.20
N CYS A 140 -5.66 7.94 -3.12
CA CYS A 140 -6.41 6.93 -2.38
C CYS A 140 -7.63 6.44 -3.17
N THR A 141 -7.66 5.16 -3.55
CA THR A 141 -8.78 4.50 -4.24
C THR A 141 -10.10 4.61 -3.48
N ARG A 142 -10.04 4.73 -2.14
CA ARG A 142 -11.20 4.85 -1.25
C ARG A 142 -11.34 6.23 -0.64
N SER A 143 -10.89 7.28 -1.35
CA SER A 143 -11.00 8.66 -0.86
C SER A 143 -12.43 9.02 -0.45
N ARG A 144 -13.44 8.55 -1.18
CA ARG A 144 -14.86 8.74 -0.89
C ARG A 144 -15.30 8.19 0.49
N LEU A 145 -14.63 7.12 0.98
CA LEU A 145 -15.00 6.43 2.22
C LEU A 145 -14.28 6.96 3.46
N VAL A 146 -13.10 7.61 3.29
CA VAL A 146 -12.19 7.85 4.43
C VAL A 146 -12.09 9.29 4.89
N SER A 147 -12.56 10.25 4.13
CA SER A 147 -12.31 11.66 4.49
C SER A 147 -13.50 12.59 4.33
N ASN A 148 -14.52 12.21 3.61
CA ASN A 148 -15.65 13.08 3.32
C ASN A 148 -16.87 12.71 4.18
N ALA A 149 -16.76 12.97 5.48
CA ALA A 149 -17.84 12.75 6.44
C ALA A 149 -19.14 13.53 6.12
N GLN A 150 -19.11 14.46 5.16
CA GLN A 150 -20.28 15.24 4.76
C GLN A 150 -20.98 14.68 3.52
N ALA A 151 -20.28 13.92 2.67
CA ALA A 151 -20.82 13.41 1.40
C ALA A 151 -21.14 11.91 1.41
N TYR A 152 -20.45 11.13 2.22
CA TYR A 152 -20.64 9.68 2.30
C TYR A 152 -20.60 9.22 3.75
N ASP A 153 -21.78 8.81 4.25
CA ASP A 153 -21.96 8.32 5.63
C ASP A 153 -21.61 6.83 5.70
N PHE A 154 -20.33 6.51 5.51
CA PHE A 154 -19.85 5.15 5.61
C PHE A 154 -19.46 4.82 7.05
N HIS A 155 -20.31 4.02 7.69
CA HIS A 155 -20.02 3.42 8.99
C HIS A 155 -19.96 1.91 8.85
N PRO A 156 -18.77 1.29 8.98
CA PRO A 156 -18.67 -0.16 8.87
C PRO A 156 -19.45 -0.85 9.99
N GLU A 157 -20.38 -1.70 9.59
CA GLU A 157 -21.17 -2.52 10.53
C GLU A 157 -20.44 -3.83 10.83
N LEU A 158 -19.52 -3.81 11.81
CA LEU A 158 -18.67 -4.97 12.12
C LEU A 158 -19.45 -6.25 12.41
N GLU A 159 -20.59 -6.15 13.13
CA GLU A 159 -21.41 -7.32 13.46
C GLU A 159 -22.14 -7.89 12.22
N ALA A 160 -22.63 -7.05 11.33
CA ALA A 160 -23.22 -7.49 10.07
C ALA A 160 -22.19 -8.17 9.17
N GLY A 161 -20.97 -7.59 9.10
CA GLY A 161 -19.86 -8.19 8.37
C GLY A 161 -19.44 -9.55 8.90
N LEU A 162 -19.30 -9.69 10.23
CA LEU A 162 -18.95 -10.98 10.86
C LEU A 162 -20.04 -12.04 10.61
N LYS A 163 -21.32 -11.69 10.75
CA LYS A 163 -22.43 -12.60 10.45
C LYS A 163 -22.46 -13.00 8.97
N TYR A 164 -22.17 -12.07 8.07
CA TYR A 164 -22.07 -12.38 6.65
C TYR A 164 -20.97 -13.41 6.39
N ILE A 165 -19.76 -13.19 6.93
CA ILE A 165 -18.63 -14.13 6.78
C ILE A 165 -19.01 -15.50 7.37
N GLU A 166 -19.60 -15.55 8.57
CA GLU A 166 -20.03 -16.79 9.22
C GLU A 166 -21.06 -17.58 8.43
N ALA A 167 -21.96 -16.89 7.72
CA ALA A 167 -23.00 -17.51 6.90
C ALA A 167 -22.52 -18.01 5.53
N HIS A 168 -21.28 -17.67 5.12
CA HIS A 168 -20.74 -17.99 3.80
C HIS A 168 -19.47 -18.86 3.92
N PRO A 169 -19.64 -20.20 4.01
CA PRO A 169 -18.53 -21.14 4.26
C PRO A 169 -17.49 -21.21 3.15
N GLU A 170 -17.79 -20.68 1.97
CA GLU A 170 -16.83 -20.52 0.87
C GLU A 170 -15.75 -19.45 1.16
N ILE A 171 -16.01 -18.53 2.09
CA ILE A 171 -15.06 -17.47 2.47
C ILE A 171 -13.98 -18.06 3.39
N ARG A 172 -12.81 -18.31 2.84
CA ARG A 172 -11.64 -18.82 3.56
C ARG A 172 -10.65 -17.73 3.97
N ASP A 173 -10.69 -16.59 3.31
CA ASP A 173 -9.71 -15.50 3.42
C ASP A 173 -10.41 -14.16 3.68
N VAL A 174 -10.03 -13.50 4.75
CA VAL A 174 -10.55 -12.20 5.14
C VAL A 174 -9.43 -11.17 5.19
N LEU A 175 -9.52 -10.15 4.32
CA LEU A 175 -8.60 -9.00 4.32
C LEU A 175 -9.22 -7.83 5.09
N LEU A 176 -8.69 -7.53 6.26
CA LEU A 176 -9.06 -6.34 7.02
C LEU A 176 -8.43 -5.09 6.40
N SER A 177 -9.25 -4.07 6.14
CA SER A 177 -8.87 -2.79 5.53
C SER A 177 -9.87 -1.70 5.91
N GLY A 178 -10.12 -0.75 5.01
CA GLY A 178 -11.06 0.37 5.20
C GLY A 178 -10.36 1.68 4.92
N GLY A 179 -10.35 2.57 5.93
CA GLY A 179 -9.29 3.51 6.15
C GLY A 179 -8.01 2.71 6.49
N ASP A 180 -7.58 2.73 7.72
CA ASP A 180 -6.48 1.85 8.13
C ASP A 180 -6.87 1.05 9.37
N PRO A 181 -6.92 -0.29 9.30
CA PRO A 181 -7.41 -1.14 10.38
C PRO A 181 -6.58 -1.03 11.66
N LEU A 182 -5.31 -0.62 11.56
CA LEU A 182 -4.45 -0.46 12.75
C LEU A 182 -4.75 0.80 13.56
N LEU A 183 -5.69 1.65 13.13
CA LEU A 183 -6.24 2.74 13.95
C LEU A 183 -7.32 2.26 14.94
N LEU A 184 -7.82 1.04 14.80
CA LEU A 184 -8.63 0.44 15.85
C LEU A 184 -7.78 0.29 17.13
N SER A 185 -8.42 0.43 18.29
CA SER A 185 -7.74 0.15 19.56
C SER A 185 -7.35 -1.33 19.68
N ASP A 186 -6.35 -1.62 20.50
CA ASP A 186 -5.89 -2.98 20.74
C ASP A 186 -7.03 -3.90 21.17
N ALA A 187 -7.89 -3.44 22.08
CA ALA A 187 -9.05 -4.20 22.54
C ALA A 187 -10.04 -4.52 21.39
N LYS A 188 -10.28 -3.57 20.46
CA LYS A 188 -11.15 -3.81 19.30
C LYS A 188 -10.50 -4.78 18.31
N LEU A 189 -9.20 -4.65 18.06
CA LEU A 189 -8.46 -5.57 17.19
C LEU A 189 -8.43 -6.99 17.77
N ASP A 190 -8.12 -7.13 19.06
CA ASP A 190 -8.10 -8.42 19.74
C ASP A 190 -9.47 -9.11 19.67
N ALA A 191 -10.54 -8.38 19.94
CA ALA A 191 -11.92 -8.90 19.84
C ALA A 191 -12.28 -9.30 18.41
N LEU A 192 -12.00 -8.45 17.42
CA LEU A 192 -12.31 -8.72 16.00
C LEU A 192 -11.55 -9.95 15.47
N LEU A 193 -10.25 -10.02 15.74
CA LEU A 193 -9.41 -11.13 15.34
C LEU A 193 -9.85 -12.44 16.02
N GLY A 194 -10.20 -12.37 17.31
CA GLY A 194 -10.74 -13.51 18.06
C GLY A 194 -12.06 -14.03 17.46
N ARG A 195 -12.98 -13.12 17.07
CA ARG A 195 -14.23 -13.47 16.40
C ARG A 195 -14.01 -14.14 15.05
N LEU A 196 -13.11 -13.58 14.22
CA LEU A 196 -12.76 -14.19 12.93
C LEU A 196 -12.11 -15.57 13.09
N ARG A 197 -11.23 -15.76 14.08
CA ARG A 197 -10.62 -17.08 14.37
C ARG A 197 -11.61 -18.11 14.89
N ALA A 198 -12.71 -17.70 15.48
CA ALA A 198 -13.78 -18.62 15.91
C ALA A 198 -14.59 -19.17 14.73
N ILE A 199 -14.59 -18.52 13.57
CA ILE A 199 -15.25 -18.97 12.35
C ILE A 199 -14.40 -20.07 11.70
N LYS A 200 -14.87 -21.31 11.72
CA LYS A 200 -14.06 -22.52 11.39
C LYS A 200 -13.51 -22.54 9.96
N HIS A 201 -14.23 -21.95 9.00
CA HIS A 201 -13.82 -21.93 7.58
C HIS A 201 -12.88 -20.78 7.23
N VAL A 202 -12.67 -19.81 8.13
CA VAL A 202 -11.71 -18.73 7.92
C VAL A 202 -10.30 -19.24 8.22
N GLU A 203 -9.54 -19.48 7.16
CA GLU A 203 -8.16 -19.98 7.22
C GLU A 203 -7.13 -18.85 7.27
N PHE A 204 -7.35 -17.81 6.47
CA PHE A 204 -6.43 -16.69 6.30
C PHE A 204 -7.03 -15.39 6.83
N ILE A 205 -6.29 -14.69 7.68
CA ILE A 205 -6.59 -13.32 8.06
C ILE A 205 -5.43 -12.46 7.59
N ARG A 206 -5.75 -11.43 6.82
CA ARG A 206 -4.78 -10.49 6.28
C ARG A 206 -5.12 -9.08 6.71
N LEU A 207 -4.10 -8.24 6.86
CA LEU A 207 -4.26 -6.79 7.06
C LEU A 207 -3.59 -6.03 5.93
N GLY A 208 -4.27 -5.02 5.41
CA GLY A 208 -3.69 -4.00 4.54
C GLY A 208 -3.54 -2.70 5.32
N SER A 209 -2.32 -2.21 5.52
CA SER A 209 -2.07 -1.05 6.36
C SER A 209 -0.91 -0.19 5.87
N ARG A 210 -1.06 1.12 5.95
CA ARG A 210 0.03 2.07 5.77
C ARG A 210 0.55 2.63 7.12
N ILE A 211 -0.05 2.22 8.23
CA ILE A 211 0.37 2.63 9.58
C ILE A 211 1.85 2.36 9.85
N PRO A 212 2.45 1.21 9.48
CA PRO A 212 3.88 1.02 9.71
C PRO A 212 4.75 2.11 9.11
N VAL A 213 4.29 2.74 8.01
CA VAL A 213 4.99 3.82 7.30
C VAL A 213 4.60 5.21 7.83
N PHE A 214 3.30 5.45 8.02
CA PHE A 214 2.80 6.76 8.46
C PHE A 214 2.95 6.99 9.97
N LEU A 215 2.91 5.92 10.74
CA LEU A 215 2.83 5.94 12.21
C LEU A 215 3.48 4.69 12.81
N PRO A 216 4.78 4.44 12.58
CA PRO A 216 5.46 3.23 13.05
C PRO A 216 5.38 3.04 14.58
N GLN A 217 5.21 4.12 15.34
CA GLN A 217 5.04 4.09 16.80
C GLN A 217 3.78 3.31 17.24
N ARG A 218 2.78 3.17 16.36
CA ARG A 218 1.57 2.36 16.62
C ARG A 218 1.87 0.87 16.66
N ILE A 219 2.97 0.42 16.07
CA ILE A 219 3.36 -0.98 16.13
C ILE A 219 4.07 -1.25 17.46
N THR A 220 3.29 -1.29 18.52
CA THR A 220 3.77 -1.51 19.89
C THR A 220 4.04 -3.01 20.17
N PRO A 221 4.78 -3.36 21.24
CA PRO A 221 4.92 -4.74 21.69
C PRO A 221 3.57 -5.42 21.95
N GLU A 222 2.62 -4.67 22.56
CA GLU A 222 1.28 -5.16 22.91
C GLU A 222 0.47 -5.50 21.66
N LEU A 223 0.51 -4.65 20.63
CA LEU A 223 -0.12 -4.93 19.34
C LEU A 223 0.49 -6.18 18.67
N ALA A 224 1.81 -6.30 18.70
CA ALA A 224 2.50 -7.45 18.13
C ALA A 224 2.11 -8.77 18.85
N GLU A 225 1.91 -8.71 20.16
CA GLU A 225 1.42 -9.85 20.95
C GLU A 225 -0.01 -10.26 20.58
N ILE A 226 -0.90 -9.29 20.29
CA ILE A 226 -2.24 -9.59 19.77
C ILE A 226 -2.14 -10.35 18.45
N PHE A 227 -1.26 -9.93 17.54
CA PHE A 227 -1.07 -10.66 16.28
C PHE A 227 -0.49 -12.05 16.48
N ARG A 228 0.44 -12.22 17.40
CA ARG A 228 1.00 -13.53 17.76
C ARG A 228 -0.08 -14.46 18.32
N LYS A 229 -0.96 -13.94 19.19
CA LYS A 229 -2.09 -14.67 19.80
C LYS A 229 -3.07 -15.20 18.75
N HIS A 230 -3.38 -14.41 17.71
CA HIS A 230 -4.36 -14.75 16.69
C HIS A 230 -3.74 -15.26 15.36
N GLY A 231 -2.45 -15.61 15.37
CA GLY A 231 -1.75 -16.09 14.18
C GLY A 231 -2.35 -17.37 13.56
N PRO A 232 -2.00 -17.64 12.30
CA PRO A 232 -1.16 -16.86 11.40
C PRO A 232 -1.92 -15.65 10.81
N ILE A 233 -1.30 -14.47 10.88
CA ILE A 233 -1.80 -13.23 10.28
C ILE A 233 -0.79 -12.77 9.24
N TRP A 234 -1.24 -12.37 8.06
CA TRP A 234 -0.43 -11.79 7.00
C TRP A 234 -0.64 -10.28 6.94
N MET A 235 0.42 -9.52 6.72
CA MET A 235 0.28 -8.06 6.59
C MET A 235 0.93 -7.56 5.31
N SER A 236 0.14 -6.78 4.56
CA SER A 236 0.65 -5.98 3.45
C SER A 236 0.81 -4.54 3.92
N ILE A 237 2.06 -4.08 3.99
CA ILE A 237 2.37 -2.67 4.20
C ILE A 237 2.34 -1.91 2.87
N HIS A 238 2.34 -0.58 2.92
CA HIS A 238 2.30 0.26 1.73
C HIS A 238 3.41 1.31 1.78
N THR A 239 4.45 1.09 0.99
CA THR A 239 5.60 1.98 0.82
C THR A 239 5.84 2.20 -0.67
N ASN A 240 6.01 3.45 -1.11
CA ASN A 240 6.21 3.77 -2.53
C ASN A 240 7.63 4.25 -2.86
N HIS A 241 8.38 4.77 -1.89
CA HIS A 241 9.67 5.38 -2.18
C HIS A 241 10.71 5.03 -1.10
N PRO A 242 12.02 4.88 -1.47
CA PRO A 242 13.10 4.60 -0.51
C PRO A 242 13.21 5.61 0.65
N LYS A 243 12.87 6.88 0.43
CA LYS A 243 12.83 7.92 1.48
C LYS A 243 11.82 7.64 2.60
N GLU A 244 10.85 6.76 2.39
CA GLU A 244 9.88 6.33 3.42
C GLU A 244 10.45 5.26 4.36
N ILE A 245 11.61 4.66 4.01
CA ILE A 245 12.24 3.61 4.79
C ILE A 245 13.07 4.26 5.91
N THR A 246 12.50 4.28 7.11
CA THR A 246 13.11 4.85 8.31
C THR A 246 13.54 3.78 9.29
N ARG A 247 14.30 4.16 10.31
CA ARG A 247 14.66 3.27 11.42
C ARG A 247 13.43 2.81 12.18
N GLU A 248 12.47 3.71 12.41
CA GLU A 248 11.21 3.43 13.09
C GLU A 248 10.38 2.41 12.31
N LEU A 249 10.26 2.56 10.99
CA LEU A 249 9.61 1.57 10.12
C LEU A 249 10.33 0.22 10.20
N ALA A 250 11.66 0.22 10.13
CA ALA A 250 12.43 -1.02 10.22
C ALA A 250 12.20 -1.74 11.56
N THR A 251 12.17 -0.99 12.68
CA THR A 251 11.86 -1.53 14.02
C THR A 251 10.44 -2.07 14.09
N ALA A 252 9.47 -1.37 13.49
CA ALA A 252 8.08 -1.84 13.41
C ALA A 252 7.97 -3.16 12.63
N CYS A 253 8.63 -3.26 11.47
CA CYS A 253 8.67 -4.47 10.65
C CYS A 253 9.36 -5.63 11.38
N GLU A 254 10.45 -5.36 12.10
CA GLU A 254 11.14 -6.36 12.91
C GLU A 254 10.22 -6.91 14.00
N ARG A 255 9.52 -6.04 14.71
CA ARG A 255 8.56 -6.41 15.77
C ARG A 255 7.44 -7.30 15.24
N LEU A 256 6.85 -6.92 14.09
CA LEU A 256 5.84 -7.73 13.40
C LEU A 256 6.39 -9.10 12.96
N SER A 257 7.60 -9.11 12.39
CA SER A 257 8.25 -10.36 11.95
C SER A 257 8.54 -11.31 13.11
N PHE A 258 8.97 -10.78 14.28
CA PHE A 258 9.19 -11.58 15.48
C PHE A 258 7.89 -12.09 16.11
N ALA A 259 6.78 -11.40 15.88
CA ALA A 259 5.45 -11.87 16.24
C ALA A 259 4.92 -12.96 15.27
N GLY A 260 5.70 -13.36 14.27
CA GLY A 260 5.32 -14.40 13.30
C GLY A 260 4.40 -13.87 12.18
N VAL A 261 4.37 -12.55 11.93
CA VAL A 261 3.59 -11.93 10.86
C VAL A 261 4.41 -11.85 9.58
N PRO A 262 4.11 -12.64 8.53
CA PRO A 262 4.71 -12.47 7.21
C PRO A 262 4.35 -11.11 6.61
N LEU A 263 5.38 -10.39 6.10
CA LEU A 263 5.23 -9.04 5.58
C LEU A 263 5.39 -9.01 4.06
N GLY A 264 4.43 -8.36 3.40
CA GLY A 264 4.52 -7.98 1.99
C GLY A 264 4.38 -6.47 1.82
N ASN A 265 4.92 -5.92 0.74
CA ASN A 265 4.71 -4.51 0.36
C ASN A 265 3.86 -4.41 -0.89
N GLN A 266 2.90 -3.52 -0.86
CA GLN A 266 2.09 -3.12 -2.00
C GLN A 266 2.43 -1.67 -2.34
N SER A 267 3.21 -1.47 -3.42
CA SER A 267 3.47 -0.14 -3.96
C SER A 267 2.44 0.23 -5.02
N VAL A 268 2.21 1.51 -5.20
CA VAL A 268 1.51 2.05 -6.39
C VAL A 268 2.55 2.74 -7.27
N LEU A 269 2.52 2.50 -8.56
CA LEU A 269 3.36 3.17 -9.56
C LEU A 269 2.83 4.59 -9.77
N LEU A 270 3.57 5.56 -9.31
CA LEU A 270 3.17 6.97 -9.28
C LEU A 270 4.17 7.83 -10.07
N ALA A 271 3.67 8.59 -11.04
CA ALA A 271 4.47 9.52 -11.83
C ALA A 271 5.16 10.57 -10.95
N GLY A 272 6.47 10.74 -11.13
CA GLY A 272 7.30 11.65 -10.35
C GLY A 272 7.50 11.24 -8.88
N VAL A 273 7.18 9.99 -8.51
CA VAL A 273 7.45 9.42 -7.19
C VAL A 273 8.37 8.21 -7.31
N ASN A 274 7.98 7.20 -8.07
CA ASN A 274 8.70 5.92 -8.17
C ASN A 274 8.66 5.30 -9.58
N ASP A 275 8.37 6.09 -10.60
CA ASP A 275 8.34 5.69 -12.00
C ASP A 275 9.74 5.62 -12.65
N ASP A 276 10.74 5.34 -11.83
CA ASP A 276 12.15 5.15 -12.19
C ASP A 276 12.65 3.79 -11.72
N ALA A 277 13.43 3.11 -12.56
CA ALA A 277 13.91 1.76 -12.27
C ALA A 277 14.91 1.70 -11.11
N GLU A 278 15.80 2.69 -10.98
CA GLU A 278 16.81 2.71 -9.90
C GLU A 278 16.16 3.08 -8.56
N VAL A 279 15.18 3.99 -8.56
CA VAL A 279 14.37 4.30 -7.37
C VAL A 279 13.64 3.03 -6.91
N MET A 280 12.98 2.32 -7.83
CA MET A 280 12.28 1.08 -7.49
C MET A 280 13.24 -0.01 -7.01
N LYS A 281 14.40 -0.17 -7.65
CA LYS A 281 15.44 -1.12 -7.23
C LYS A 281 15.94 -0.83 -5.83
N SER A 282 16.18 0.44 -5.51
CA SER A 282 16.55 0.87 -4.16
C SER A 282 15.46 0.53 -3.15
N LEU A 283 14.18 0.80 -3.48
CA LEU A 283 13.04 0.49 -2.62
C LEU A 283 12.96 -1.01 -2.32
N VAL A 284 12.94 -1.86 -3.34
CA VAL A 284 12.75 -3.30 -3.16
C VAL A 284 13.89 -3.97 -2.38
N HIS A 285 15.13 -3.46 -2.55
CA HIS A 285 16.26 -3.95 -1.77
C HIS A 285 16.12 -3.57 -0.29
N ARG A 286 15.78 -2.31 0.03
CA ARG A 286 15.56 -1.85 1.41
C ARG A 286 14.42 -2.59 2.08
N LEU A 287 13.33 -2.89 1.37
CA LEU A 287 12.22 -3.71 1.86
C LEU A 287 12.70 -5.11 2.27
N LEU A 288 13.48 -5.79 1.41
CA LEU A 288 14.00 -7.14 1.75
C LEU A 288 14.91 -7.12 2.98
N MET A 289 15.72 -6.06 3.16
CA MET A 289 16.56 -5.90 4.36
C MET A 289 15.73 -5.83 5.65
N MET A 290 14.45 -5.38 5.57
CA MET A 290 13.51 -5.36 6.68
C MET A 290 12.61 -6.62 6.75
N ARG A 291 12.91 -7.67 5.96
CA ARG A 291 12.08 -8.89 5.84
C ARG A 291 10.68 -8.61 5.27
N VAL A 292 10.55 -7.55 4.48
CA VAL A 292 9.32 -7.22 3.77
C VAL A 292 9.48 -7.62 2.31
N ARG A 293 8.68 -8.57 1.83
CA ARG A 293 8.71 -9.00 0.43
C ARG A 293 7.99 -7.97 -0.44
N PRO A 294 8.62 -7.41 -1.49
CA PRO A 294 7.88 -6.71 -2.54
C PRO A 294 6.83 -7.65 -3.14
N TYR A 295 5.55 -7.35 -2.95
CA TYR A 295 4.46 -8.24 -3.33
C TYR A 295 3.80 -7.76 -4.61
N TYR A 296 3.22 -6.55 -4.58
CA TYR A 296 2.59 -5.93 -5.74
C TYR A 296 3.17 -4.55 -6.04
N LEU A 297 3.24 -4.23 -7.33
CA LEU A 297 3.34 -2.89 -7.88
C LEU A 297 2.04 -2.64 -8.65
N TYR A 298 1.14 -1.84 -8.10
CA TYR A 298 -0.11 -1.51 -8.76
C TYR A 298 0.07 -0.37 -9.76
N ALA A 299 -0.54 -0.45 -10.93
CA ALA A 299 -0.84 0.74 -11.69
C ALA A 299 -1.74 1.65 -10.82
N CYS A 300 -1.60 2.97 -10.94
CA CYS A 300 -2.47 3.90 -10.22
C CYS A 300 -3.91 3.74 -10.72
N ASP A 301 -4.85 3.49 -9.79
CA ASP A 301 -6.26 3.36 -10.11
C ASP A 301 -6.83 4.62 -10.73
N LEU A 302 -7.92 4.47 -11.49
CA LEU A 302 -8.60 5.58 -12.16
C LEU A 302 -9.53 6.33 -11.19
N ILE A 303 -9.01 6.68 -10.01
CA ILE A 303 -9.75 7.50 -9.05
C ILE A 303 -9.75 8.96 -9.51
N GLU A 304 -10.87 9.63 -9.35
CA GLU A 304 -11.01 11.05 -9.71
C GLU A 304 -9.90 11.90 -9.13
N GLY A 305 -9.31 12.79 -9.96
CA GLY A 305 -8.23 13.70 -9.60
C GLY A 305 -6.88 13.05 -9.37
N SER A 306 -6.69 11.79 -9.79
CA SER A 306 -5.40 11.10 -9.70
C SER A 306 -4.56 11.17 -10.97
N THR A 307 -5.04 11.81 -12.03
CA THR A 307 -4.39 11.85 -13.35
C THR A 307 -2.91 12.22 -13.28
N HIS A 308 -2.56 13.20 -12.44
CA HIS A 308 -1.19 13.66 -12.28
C HIS A 308 -0.25 12.66 -11.60
N PHE A 309 -0.80 11.56 -11.05
CA PHE A 309 -0.05 10.43 -10.49
C PHE A 309 0.06 9.25 -11.44
N ARG A 310 -0.70 9.21 -12.52
CA ARG A 310 -0.70 8.05 -13.42
C ARG A 310 0.54 8.01 -14.28
N ALA A 311 1.44 7.09 -13.98
CA ALA A 311 2.54 6.74 -14.87
C ALA A 311 2.01 5.85 -16.01
N PRO A 312 2.54 5.98 -17.24
CA PRO A 312 2.25 5.03 -18.32
C PRO A 312 2.57 3.60 -17.88
N ILE A 313 1.69 2.64 -18.20
CA ILE A 313 1.91 1.22 -17.82
C ILE A 313 3.23 0.67 -18.38
N GLN A 314 3.68 1.22 -19.50
CA GLN A 314 4.96 0.87 -20.12
C GLN A 314 6.14 1.10 -19.13
N LYS A 315 6.09 2.16 -18.31
CA LYS A 315 7.07 2.41 -17.26
C LYS A 315 7.12 1.28 -16.22
N GLY A 316 5.95 0.76 -15.84
CA GLY A 316 5.87 -0.40 -14.96
C GLY A 316 6.51 -1.66 -15.57
N ILE A 317 6.26 -1.91 -16.86
CA ILE A 317 6.86 -3.03 -17.61
C ILE A 317 8.39 -2.86 -17.69
N GLU A 318 8.89 -1.66 -17.97
CA GLU A 318 10.31 -1.33 -18.00
C GLU A 318 10.98 -1.56 -16.63
N ILE A 319 10.33 -1.14 -15.54
CA ILE A 319 10.80 -1.36 -14.17
C ILE A 319 10.90 -2.87 -13.87
N ILE A 320 9.87 -3.66 -14.18
CA ILE A 320 9.92 -5.11 -13.96
C ILE A 320 11.04 -5.75 -14.79
N ARG A 321 11.25 -5.30 -16.04
CA ARG A 321 12.35 -5.78 -16.89
C ARG A 321 13.70 -5.43 -16.30
N ALA A 322 13.87 -4.21 -15.78
CA ALA A 322 15.12 -3.75 -15.15
C ALA A 322 15.42 -4.47 -13.82
N LEU A 323 14.43 -5.01 -13.13
CA LEU A 323 14.62 -5.79 -11.92
C LEU A 323 14.89 -7.26 -12.21
N ARG A 324 14.14 -7.87 -13.13
CA ARG A 324 14.21 -9.31 -13.40
C ARG A 324 15.53 -9.69 -14.06
N GLY A 325 16.26 -10.60 -13.43
CA GLY A 325 17.61 -10.99 -13.86
C GLY A 325 18.74 -10.07 -13.39
N HIS A 326 18.41 -8.87 -12.87
CA HIS A 326 19.38 -7.89 -12.36
C HIS A 326 19.37 -7.77 -10.83
N THR A 327 18.49 -8.50 -10.17
CA THR A 327 18.43 -8.66 -8.71
C THR A 327 17.83 -10.02 -8.34
N THR A 328 17.80 -10.33 -7.03
CA THR A 328 17.15 -11.57 -6.55
C THR A 328 15.66 -11.62 -6.94
N GLY A 329 15.16 -12.79 -7.29
CA GLY A 329 13.73 -12.99 -7.60
C GLY A 329 12.78 -12.58 -6.47
N TYR A 330 13.24 -12.61 -5.20
CA TYR A 330 12.47 -12.13 -4.05
C TYR A 330 12.20 -10.63 -4.10
N ALA A 331 13.05 -9.85 -4.79
CA ALA A 331 12.93 -8.39 -4.90
C ALA A 331 11.97 -7.95 -6.01
N VAL A 332 11.54 -8.84 -6.91
CA VAL A 332 10.73 -8.49 -8.07
C VAL A 332 9.25 -8.59 -7.71
N PRO A 333 8.52 -7.45 -7.59
CA PRO A 333 7.08 -7.47 -7.36
C PRO A 333 6.34 -7.94 -8.61
N GLN A 334 5.07 -8.31 -8.44
CA GLN A 334 4.16 -8.50 -9.55
C GLN A 334 3.51 -7.16 -9.92
N LEU A 335 3.68 -6.71 -11.18
CA LEU A 335 2.97 -5.54 -11.69
C LEU A 335 1.51 -5.92 -11.95
N ILE A 336 0.58 -5.12 -11.42
CA ILE A 336 -0.86 -5.41 -11.41
C ILE A 336 -1.64 -4.20 -11.94
N ILE A 337 -2.61 -4.45 -12.79
CA ILE A 337 -3.73 -3.53 -13.02
C ILE A 337 -4.94 -4.09 -12.26
N ASP A 338 -5.52 -3.28 -11.38
CA ASP A 338 -6.85 -3.56 -10.84
C ASP A 338 -7.86 -3.03 -11.87
N THR A 339 -8.54 -3.94 -12.55
CA THR A 339 -9.32 -3.58 -13.74
C THR A 339 -10.55 -2.76 -13.36
N PRO A 340 -10.83 -1.68 -14.09
CA PRO A 340 -12.01 -0.84 -13.82
C PRO A 340 -13.31 -1.64 -13.80
N GLY A 341 -14.28 -1.16 -13.01
CA GLY A 341 -15.62 -1.75 -12.95
C GLY A 341 -15.68 -3.14 -12.31
N GLY A 342 -14.65 -3.55 -11.55
CA GLY A 342 -14.71 -4.77 -10.77
C GLY A 342 -14.18 -6.03 -11.46
N GLY A 343 -13.46 -5.91 -12.57
CA GLY A 343 -12.90 -7.05 -13.30
C GLY A 343 -11.78 -7.81 -12.57
N GLY A 344 -11.29 -7.27 -11.42
CA GLY A 344 -10.27 -7.90 -10.60
C GLY A 344 -8.83 -7.59 -11.03
N LYS A 345 -7.88 -8.28 -10.42
CA LYS A 345 -6.46 -8.03 -10.58
C LYS A 345 -5.87 -8.79 -11.75
N VAL A 346 -5.31 -8.06 -12.71
CA VAL A 346 -4.64 -8.65 -13.89
C VAL A 346 -3.13 -8.40 -13.77
N PRO A 347 -2.30 -9.46 -13.72
CA PRO A 347 -0.86 -9.33 -13.73
C PRO A 347 -0.35 -8.94 -15.11
N ILE A 348 0.53 -7.93 -15.16
CA ILE A 348 1.20 -7.44 -16.35
C ILE A 348 2.68 -7.78 -16.24
N ASN A 349 3.24 -8.41 -17.24
CA ASN A 349 4.64 -8.78 -17.27
C ASN A 349 5.28 -8.37 -18.60
N PRO A 350 6.62 -8.19 -18.63
CA PRO A 350 7.35 -8.21 -19.89
C PRO A 350 7.08 -9.51 -20.64
N GLU A 351 7.00 -9.44 -21.95
CA GLU A 351 6.72 -10.59 -22.81
C GLU A 351 8.00 -11.43 -22.97
N TYR A 352 8.07 -12.52 -22.20
CA TYR A 352 9.19 -13.47 -22.27
C TYR A 352 8.89 -14.69 -23.14
N VAL A 353 7.61 -15.09 -23.26
CA VAL A 353 7.16 -16.16 -24.14
C VAL A 353 6.84 -15.55 -25.50
N GLN A 354 7.57 -15.96 -26.52
CA GLN A 354 7.39 -15.44 -27.90
C GLN A 354 6.39 -16.31 -28.69
N ALA A 355 6.50 -17.64 -28.54
CA ALA A 355 5.60 -18.59 -29.19
C ALA A 355 5.50 -19.90 -28.39
N ILE A 356 4.38 -20.60 -28.57
CA ILE A 356 4.17 -21.98 -28.09
C ILE A 356 3.59 -22.77 -29.26
N HIS A 357 4.33 -23.76 -29.75
CA HIS A 357 3.90 -24.60 -30.86
C HIS A 357 4.62 -25.95 -30.84
N ASP A 358 3.98 -27.01 -31.29
CA ASP A 358 4.55 -28.34 -31.54
C ASP A 358 5.38 -28.91 -30.34
N GLY A 359 4.99 -28.60 -29.11
CA GLY A 359 5.73 -29.03 -27.90
C GLY A 359 7.01 -28.22 -27.64
N ILE A 360 7.13 -27.04 -28.24
CA ILE A 360 8.24 -26.11 -28.08
C ILE A 360 7.70 -24.78 -27.50
N VAL A 361 8.45 -24.20 -26.57
CA VAL A 361 8.26 -22.83 -26.11
C VAL A 361 9.47 -21.99 -26.53
N GLU A 362 9.23 -20.99 -27.35
CA GLU A 362 10.23 -19.97 -27.68
C GLU A 362 10.23 -18.86 -26.63
N LEU A 363 11.40 -18.56 -26.11
CA LEU A 363 11.57 -17.65 -24.99
C LEU A 363 12.63 -16.59 -25.30
N ARG A 364 12.46 -15.38 -24.71
CA ARG A 364 13.55 -14.44 -24.52
C ARG A 364 13.86 -14.31 -23.02
N ASN A 365 15.16 -14.30 -22.68
CA ASN A 365 15.59 -14.10 -21.31
C ASN A 365 15.71 -12.60 -20.96
N PHE A 366 16.23 -12.29 -19.77
CA PHE A 366 16.41 -10.92 -19.29
C PHE A 366 17.43 -10.09 -20.11
N GLU A 367 18.32 -10.75 -20.87
CA GLU A 367 19.27 -10.13 -21.80
C GLU A 367 18.72 -10.03 -23.23
N ASP A 368 17.46 -10.33 -23.44
CA ASP A 368 16.77 -10.40 -24.74
C ASP A 368 17.33 -11.49 -25.70
N ARG A 369 18.05 -12.47 -25.15
CA ARG A 369 18.54 -13.63 -25.92
C ARG A 369 17.45 -14.65 -26.10
N ALA A 370 17.35 -15.20 -27.31
CA ALA A 370 16.40 -16.26 -27.65
C ALA A 370 16.83 -17.62 -27.09
N TYR A 371 15.86 -18.36 -26.57
CA TYR A 371 16.00 -19.73 -26.10
C TYR A 371 14.80 -20.55 -26.52
N VAL A 372 15.01 -21.86 -26.62
CA VAL A 372 13.96 -22.82 -26.93
C VAL A 372 13.88 -23.82 -25.78
N TYR A 373 12.66 -24.08 -25.30
CA TYR A 373 12.38 -25.02 -24.23
C TYR A 373 11.42 -26.11 -24.73
N PRO A 374 11.83 -27.38 -24.74
CA PRO A 374 10.93 -28.49 -25.03
C PRO A 374 9.90 -28.64 -23.92
N SER A 375 8.60 -28.51 -24.20
CA SER A 375 7.50 -28.50 -23.21
C SER A 375 6.68 -29.80 -23.21
N GLY A 376 7.13 -30.84 -23.89
CA GLY A 376 6.43 -32.10 -24.01
C GLY A 376 7.30 -33.31 -23.62
N THR A 377 6.70 -34.51 -23.56
CA THR A 377 7.39 -35.76 -23.31
C THR A 377 8.15 -36.29 -24.54
N LYS A 378 7.88 -35.73 -25.74
CA LYS A 378 8.60 -36.01 -26.97
C LYS A 378 9.53 -34.85 -27.28
N MET A 379 10.83 -35.14 -27.39
CA MET A 379 11.80 -34.15 -27.89
C MET A 379 11.45 -33.84 -29.35
N PRO A 380 11.31 -32.56 -29.74
CA PRO A 380 11.22 -32.18 -31.12
C PRO A 380 12.42 -32.71 -31.94
N ASP A 381 12.22 -33.04 -33.20
CA ASP A 381 13.28 -33.62 -34.04
C ASP A 381 14.52 -32.72 -34.22
N VAL A 382 14.36 -31.43 -33.99
CA VAL A 382 15.46 -30.42 -33.99
C VAL A 382 16.52 -30.65 -32.88
N TYR A 383 16.22 -31.44 -31.85
CA TYR A 383 17.16 -31.81 -30.76
C TYR A 383 17.66 -33.25 -30.84
N LYS A 384 17.25 -33.99 -31.84
CA LYS A 384 17.84 -35.31 -32.11
C LYS A 384 19.12 -35.11 -32.93
N VAL A 385 20.24 -34.94 -32.26
CA VAL A 385 21.58 -34.96 -32.86
C VAL A 385 22.05 -36.41 -33.00
#